data_e9495236c623209e5eee59455eb7f8aa
#
_entry.id   e9495236c623209e5eee59455eb7f8aa
#
_cell.length_a   1.000
_cell.length_b   1.000
_cell.length_c   1.000
_cell.angle_alpha   90.00
_cell.angle_beta   90.00
_cell.angle_gamma   90.00
#
_symmetry.space_group_name_H-M   'P 1'
#
loop_
_entity.id
_entity.type
_entity.pdbx_description
1 polymer ?
#
loop_
_entity_poly.entity_id
_entity_poly.type
_entity_poly.pdbx_seq_one_letter_code
_entity_poly.pdbx_strand_id
1 'polypeptide(L)'
;MYKRQSLKRLRTDYIDLYQLHWPNRGSYHFRQSWRYAPAGIDKAAETDSMTDILTTAQALVAEGKIRAIGLSNESTWGAARWLHLAETLGLPRMGSVQNEYSLLCRQFDTDWAELSVIEDMPLLAFSPLATGLLSGKYAGDVIPEGSRRSLNPDLSGRITARVFPAVAAYLGVAARHGLDPCQMAIAFCRTRPFPTIPIIGATSLEQLKTNIGAAGITLSSEVLEDIAKTHRAHPRPY
;
A
#
# COMPACT_ATOMS: atom_id res chain seq x y z
N MET A 1 -10.29 -23.18 -7.93
CA MET A 1 -11.67 -22.66 -8.00
C MET A 1 -11.73 -21.15 -8.24
N TYR A 2 -11.01 -20.31 -7.51
CA TYR A 2 -11.04 -18.84 -7.60
C TYR A 2 -10.52 -18.25 -8.94
N LYS A 3 -9.58 -18.90 -9.61
CA LYS A 3 -8.97 -18.45 -10.90
C LYS A 3 -10.01 -18.28 -12.01
N ARG A 4 -10.87 -19.28 -12.22
CA ARG A 4 -11.94 -19.22 -13.25
C ARG A 4 -12.92 -18.10 -12.97
N GLN A 5 -13.17 -17.78 -11.70
CA GLN A 5 -14.07 -16.72 -11.31
C GLN A 5 -13.49 -15.33 -11.63
N SER A 6 -12.20 -15.08 -11.37
CA SER A 6 -11.54 -13.82 -11.69
C SER A 6 -11.51 -13.57 -13.20
N LEU A 7 -11.08 -14.56 -14.00
CA LEU A 7 -11.08 -14.47 -15.47
C LEU A 7 -12.48 -14.21 -16.03
N LYS A 8 -13.49 -14.93 -15.53
CA LYS A 8 -14.88 -14.73 -15.96
C LYS A 8 -15.39 -13.32 -15.61
N ARG A 9 -15.07 -12.81 -14.41
CA ARG A 9 -15.49 -11.47 -13.98
C ARG A 9 -14.79 -10.36 -14.76
N LEU A 10 -13.52 -10.54 -15.05
CA LEU A 10 -12.72 -9.60 -15.84
C LEU A 10 -13.00 -9.71 -17.35
N ARG A 11 -13.72 -10.77 -17.79
CA ARG A 11 -14.02 -11.05 -19.20
C ARG A 11 -12.73 -11.14 -20.04
N THR A 12 -11.74 -11.86 -19.53
CA THR A 12 -10.45 -12.07 -20.16
C THR A 12 -10.01 -13.53 -19.95
N ASP A 13 -9.10 -14.02 -20.76
CA ASP A 13 -8.48 -15.35 -20.67
C ASP A 13 -7.15 -15.35 -19.92
N TYR A 14 -6.59 -14.18 -19.60
CA TYR A 14 -5.37 -14.05 -18.80
C TYR A 14 -5.44 -12.86 -17.82
N ILE A 15 -4.54 -12.87 -16.84
CA ILE A 15 -4.35 -11.78 -15.86
C ILE A 15 -2.89 -11.34 -15.93
N ASP A 16 -2.64 -10.05 -16.12
CA ASP A 16 -1.27 -9.53 -16.20
C ASP A 16 -0.52 -9.68 -14.87
N LEU A 17 -1.15 -9.30 -13.76
CA LEU A 17 -0.58 -9.40 -12.42
C LEU A 17 -1.58 -10.06 -11.47
N TYR A 18 -1.26 -11.26 -10.98
CA TYR A 18 -2.04 -11.94 -9.94
C TYR A 18 -1.39 -11.74 -8.58
N GLN A 19 -2.08 -11.06 -7.66
CA GLN A 19 -1.53 -10.73 -6.35
C GLN A 19 -2.11 -11.62 -5.25
N LEU A 20 -1.23 -12.12 -4.37
CA LEU A 20 -1.62 -12.74 -3.12
C LEU A 20 -2.08 -11.65 -2.15
N HIS A 21 -3.30 -11.76 -1.61
CA HIS A 21 -3.93 -10.66 -0.87
C HIS A 21 -3.22 -10.36 0.46
N TRP A 22 -2.77 -11.41 1.17
CA TRP A 22 -1.93 -11.30 2.36
C TRP A 22 -1.32 -12.66 2.73
N PRO A 23 -0.29 -12.69 3.63
CA PRO A 23 0.37 -13.93 4.02
C PRO A 23 -0.52 -14.80 4.92
N ASN A 24 -0.44 -16.13 4.76
CA ASN A 24 -1.21 -17.11 5.54
C ASN A 24 -0.87 -17.08 7.04
N ARG A 25 0.37 -16.73 7.39
CA ARG A 25 0.88 -16.66 8.78
C ARG A 25 0.44 -15.44 9.56
N GLY A 26 -0.35 -14.53 8.95
CA GLY A 26 -0.67 -13.24 9.51
C GLY A 26 0.40 -12.17 9.21
N SER A 27 0.09 -10.92 9.54
CA SER A 27 0.91 -9.77 9.20
C SER A 27 0.68 -8.62 10.18
N TYR A 28 1.66 -7.73 10.32
CA TYR A 28 1.51 -6.49 11.07
C TYR A 28 0.67 -5.42 10.32
N HIS A 29 0.34 -5.68 9.06
CA HIS A 29 -0.53 -4.81 8.27
C HIS A 29 -1.96 -4.72 8.83
N PHE A 30 -2.81 -3.88 8.24
CA PHE A 30 -4.18 -3.62 8.71
C PHE A 30 -4.24 -3.15 10.17
N ARG A 31 -3.28 -2.29 10.60
CA ARG A 31 -3.17 -1.72 11.96
C ARG A 31 -2.93 -2.75 13.07
N GLN A 32 -2.44 -3.94 12.69
CA GLN A 32 -2.02 -4.97 13.66
C GLN A 32 -0.64 -4.70 14.27
N SER A 33 0.11 -3.72 13.77
CA SER A 33 1.50 -3.43 14.19
C SER A 33 1.68 -3.24 15.70
N TRP A 34 0.65 -2.83 16.42
CA TRP A 34 0.65 -2.69 17.88
C TRP A 34 0.47 -4.01 18.64
N ARG A 35 0.02 -5.06 17.98
CA ARG A 35 -0.30 -6.37 18.57
C ARG A 35 0.40 -7.51 17.88
N TYR A 36 1.17 -7.22 16.84
CA TYR A 36 1.82 -8.26 16.04
C TYR A 36 2.85 -9.00 16.86
N ALA A 37 2.65 -10.31 16.98
CA ALA A 37 3.55 -11.24 17.67
C ALA A 37 3.88 -12.40 16.74
N PRO A 38 5.08 -12.44 16.13
CA PRO A 38 5.47 -13.48 15.19
C PRO A 38 5.90 -14.78 15.88
N ALA A 39 5.92 -14.84 17.22
CA ALA A 39 6.25 -16.04 17.96
C ALA A 39 5.30 -17.20 17.59
N GLY A 40 5.85 -18.37 17.36
CA GLY A 40 5.07 -19.56 16.97
C GLY A 40 4.87 -19.73 15.45
N ILE A 41 5.43 -18.86 14.62
CA ILE A 41 5.46 -19.09 13.17
C ILE A 41 6.42 -20.27 12.88
N ASP A 42 5.88 -21.34 12.28
CA ASP A 42 6.68 -22.46 11.81
C ASP A 42 7.33 -22.13 10.46
N LYS A 43 8.65 -21.91 10.48
CA LYS A 43 9.41 -21.56 9.28
C LYS A 43 9.37 -22.66 8.21
N ALA A 44 9.33 -23.94 8.60
CA ALA A 44 9.29 -25.04 7.64
C ALA A 44 7.93 -25.07 6.94
N ALA A 45 6.85 -25.05 7.70
CA ALA A 45 5.49 -25.02 7.16
C ALA A 45 5.23 -23.80 6.25
N GLU A 46 5.74 -22.60 6.63
CA GLU A 46 5.66 -21.42 5.77
C GLU A 46 6.46 -21.60 4.47
N THR A 47 7.65 -22.19 4.55
CA THR A 47 8.48 -22.46 3.36
C THR A 47 7.77 -23.42 2.41
N ASP A 48 7.19 -24.49 2.91
CA ASP A 48 6.45 -25.47 2.12
C ASP A 48 5.22 -24.82 1.45
N SER A 49 4.45 -24.05 2.21
CA SER A 49 3.30 -23.30 1.68
C SER A 49 3.69 -22.30 0.58
N MET A 50 4.79 -21.56 0.77
CA MET A 50 5.29 -20.64 -0.26
C MET A 50 5.75 -21.39 -1.52
N THR A 51 6.42 -22.54 -1.37
CA THR A 51 6.88 -23.38 -2.47
C THR A 51 5.70 -23.93 -3.29
N ASP A 52 4.66 -24.42 -2.62
CA ASP A 52 3.44 -24.91 -3.28
C ASP A 52 2.74 -23.80 -4.08
N ILE A 53 2.68 -22.60 -3.52
CA ILE A 53 2.09 -21.44 -4.20
C ILE A 53 2.91 -21.05 -5.43
N LEU A 54 4.24 -20.99 -5.33
CA LEU A 54 5.13 -20.67 -6.46
C LEU A 54 5.04 -21.73 -7.56
N THR A 55 5.00 -23.01 -7.21
CA THR A 55 4.81 -24.12 -8.14
C THR A 55 3.46 -24.02 -8.87
N THR A 56 2.42 -23.68 -8.13
CA THR A 56 1.09 -23.42 -8.73
C THR A 56 1.14 -22.20 -9.66
N ALA A 57 1.84 -21.15 -9.29
CA ALA A 57 1.99 -19.95 -10.13
C ALA A 57 2.75 -20.28 -11.41
N GLN A 58 3.81 -21.11 -11.35
CA GLN A 58 4.54 -21.57 -12.53
C GLN A 58 3.62 -22.31 -13.53
N ALA A 59 2.79 -23.22 -13.04
CA ALA A 59 1.81 -23.91 -13.89
C ALA A 59 0.83 -22.92 -14.55
N LEU A 60 0.39 -21.89 -13.82
CA LEU A 60 -0.51 -20.87 -14.36
C LEU A 60 0.14 -19.95 -15.40
N VAL A 61 1.42 -19.66 -15.23
CA VAL A 61 2.20 -18.91 -16.21
C VAL A 61 2.36 -19.75 -17.47
N ALA A 62 2.72 -21.04 -17.33
CA ALA A 62 2.85 -21.97 -18.44
C ALA A 62 1.53 -22.17 -19.21
N GLU A 63 0.39 -22.17 -18.51
CA GLU A 63 -0.95 -22.20 -19.12
C GLU A 63 -1.37 -20.86 -19.76
N GLY A 64 -0.58 -19.79 -19.66
CA GLY A 64 -0.92 -18.46 -20.12
C GLY A 64 -2.07 -17.78 -19.36
N LYS A 65 -2.40 -18.26 -18.14
CA LYS A 65 -3.51 -17.74 -17.32
C LYS A 65 -3.11 -16.51 -16.52
N ILE A 66 -1.86 -16.41 -16.14
CA ILE A 66 -1.28 -15.23 -15.49
C ILE A 66 0.06 -14.91 -16.14
N ARG A 67 0.47 -13.65 -16.18
CA ARG A 67 1.77 -13.22 -16.69
C ARG A 67 2.79 -13.05 -15.57
N ALA A 68 2.35 -12.48 -14.45
CA ALA A 68 3.17 -12.22 -13.29
C ALA A 68 2.41 -12.48 -11.99
N ILE A 69 3.16 -12.73 -10.92
CA ILE A 69 2.65 -12.88 -9.56
C ILE A 69 3.23 -11.78 -8.66
N GLY A 70 2.44 -11.30 -7.69
CA GLY A 70 2.87 -10.28 -6.75
C GLY A 70 2.33 -10.53 -5.34
N LEU A 71 2.86 -9.77 -4.40
CA LEU A 71 2.52 -9.82 -2.98
C LEU A 71 1.57 -8.69 -2.59
N SER A 72 0.87 -8.83 -1.49
CA SER A 72 0.17 -7.74 -0.82
C SER A 72 0.16 -7.97 0.69
N ASN A 73 0.26 -6.87 1.46
CA ASN A 73 0.30 -6.89 2.92
C ASN A 73 1.37 -7.83 3.49
N GLU A 74 2.46 -7.95 2.75
CA GLU A 74 3.57 -8.83 3.09
C GLU A 74 4.62 -8.08 3.91
N SER A 75 5.32 -8.78 4.80
CA SER A 75 6.47 -8.29 5.54
C SER A 75 7.76 -8.37 4.72
N THR A 76 8.78 -7.60 5.10
CA THR A 76 10.10 -7.65 4.45
C THR A 76 10.72 -9.05 4.54
N TRP A 77 10.62 -9.71 5.71
CA TRP A 77 11.07 -11.10 5.85
C TRP A 77 10.39 -12.04 4.86
N GLY A 78 9.06 -11.94 4.76
CA GLY A 78 8.32 -12.79 3.83
C GLY A 78 8.70 -12.54 2.38
N ALA A 79 8.83 -11.27 1.98
CA ALA A 79 9.25 -10.93 0.62
C ALA A 79 10.63 -11.48 0.29
N ALA A 80 11.62 -11.30 1.17
CA ALA A 80 12.96 -11.89 0.99
C ALA A 80 12.89 -13.42 0.87
N ARG A 81 12.01 -14.07 1.65
CA ARG A 81 11.83 -15.51 1.57
C ARG A 81 11.20 -15.96 0.24
N TRP A 82 10.18 -15.26 -0.25
CA TRP A 82 9.58 -15.50 -1.56
C TRP A 82 10.61 -15.38 -2.69
N LEU A 83 11.42 -14.33 -2.67
CA LEU A 83 12.46 -14.09 -3.68
C LEU A 83 13.52 -15.18 -3.65
N HIS A 84 14.03 -15.53 -2.47
CA HIS A 84 15.01 -16.59 -2.30
C HIS A 84 14.50 -17.95 -2.79
N LEU A 85 13.26 -18.32 -2.49
CA LEU A 85 12.67 -19.57 -2.96
C LEU A 85 12.50 -19.58 -4.48
N ALA A 86 12.02 -18.48 -5.05
CA ALA A 86 11.88 -18.34 -6.50
C ALA A 86 13.22 -18.52 -7.23
N GLU A 87 14.28 -17.88 -6.74
CA GLU A 87 15.62 -17.97 -7.29
C GLU A 87 16.20 -19.40 -7.15
N THR A 88 16.17 -19.96 -5.93
CA THR A 88 16.78 -21.26 -5.63
C THR A 88 16.11 -22.41 -6.37
N LEU A 89 14.79 -22.34 -6.57
CA LEU A 89 14.00 -23.39 -7.20
C LEU A 89 13.68 -23.14 -8.68
N GLY A 90 14.12 -22.03 -9.25
CA GLY A 90 13.81 -21.66 -10.64
C GLY A 90 12.31 -21.41 -10.88
N LEU A 91 11.61 -20.86 -9.89
CA LEU A 91 10.18 -20.60 -9.91
C LEU A 91 9.89 -19.12 -10.22
N PRO A 92 8.63 -18.76 -10.58
CA PRO A 92 8.28 -17.37 -10.88
C PRO A 92 8.59 -16.40 -9.74
N ARG A 93 9.31 -15.33 -10.05
CA ARG A 93 9.67 -14.27 -9.10
C ARG A 93 8.47 -13.39 -8.79
N MET A 94 8.33 -12.97 -7.53
CA MET A 94 7.38 -11.94 -7.13
C MET A 94 7.78 -10.60 -7.77
N GLY A 95 6.89 -10.03 -8.62
CA GLY A 95 7.17 -8.85 -9.43
C GLY A 95 6.79 -7.52 -8.77
N SER A 96 6.04 -7.54 -7.66
CA SER A 96 5.61 -6.33 -6.95
C SER A 96 5.08 -6.64 -5.56
N VAL A 97 4.96 -5.62 -4.73
CA VAL A 97 4.22 -5.68 -3.47
C VAL A 97 3.17 -4.57 -3.39
N GLN A 98 1.97 -4.90 -2.93
CA GLN A 98 0.92 -3.93 -2.66
C GLN A 98 0.73 -3.78 -1.15
N ASN A 99 1.29 -2.72 -0.57
CA ASN A 99 1.20 -2.40 0.85
C ASN A 99 0.59 -1.01 1.08
N GLU A 100 0.03 -0.78 2.28
CA GLU A 100 -0.45 0.54 2.65
C GLU A 100 0.71 1.54 2.71
N TYR A 101 0.55 2.68 2.00
CA TYR A 101 1.53 3.74 2.05
C TYR A 101 0.89 5.11 1.84
N SER A 102 1.17 6.04 2.73
CA SER A 102 0.70 7.43 2.69
C SER A 102 1.53 8.31 3.62
N LEU A 103 1.27 9.61 3.64
CA LEU A 103 1.85 10.53 4.65
C LEU A 103 1.59 10.09 6.09
N LEU A 104 0.49 9.37 6.37
CA LEU A 104 0.13 8.87 7.70
C LEU A 104 0.60 7.42 7.98
N CYS A 105 0.98 6.67 6.95
CA CYS A 105 1.45 5.29 7.07
C CYS A 105 2.74 5.12 6.28
N ARG A 106 3.88 5.19 6.98
CA ARG A 106 5.21 5.22 6.37
C ARG A 106 6.08 4.03 6.79
N GLN A 107 5.45 2.92 7.13
CA GLN A 107 6.17 1.69 7.53
C GLN A 107 7.06 1.11 6.42
N PHE A 108 6.79 1.47 5.17
CA PHE A 108 7.60 1.04 4.02
C PHE A 108 8.94 1.79 3.90
N ASP A 109 9.12 2.91 4.57
CA ASP A 109 10.32 3.77 4.45
C ASP A 109 11.59 3.17 5.09
N THR A 110 11.50 2.03 5.76
CA THR A 110 12.60 1.36 6.44
C THR A 110 13.05 0.11 5.66
N ASP A 111 12.93 -1.06 6.23
CA ASP A 111 13.40 -2.33 5.67
C ASP A 111 12.82 -2.64 4.27
N TRP A 112 11.56 -2.26 4.05
CA TRP A 112 10.94 -2.43 2.74
C TRP A 112 11.53 -1.52 1.67
N ALA A 113 11.94 -0.31 2.03
CA ALA A 113 12.59 0.60 1.09
C ALA A 113 13.92 0.02 0.57
N GLU A 114 14.71 -0.56 1.47
CA GLU A 114 15.96 -1.25 1.12
C GLU A 114 15.70 -2.42 0.19
N LEU A 115 14.81 -3.35 0.58
CA LEU A 115 14.46 -4.51 -0.23
C LEU A 115 13.91 -4.10 -1.60
N SER A 116 13.01 -3.10 -1.63
CA SER A 116 12.40 -2.62 -2.87
C SER A 116 13.42 -2.11 -3.89
N VAL A 117 14.45 -1.38 -3.40
CA VAL A 117 15.50 -0.83 -4.25
C VAL A 117 16.48 -1.91 -4.70
N ILE A 118 16.95 -2.75 -3.76
CA ILE A 118 17.97 -3.78 -4.06
C ILE A 118 17.40 -4.88 -4.95
N GLU A 119 16.15 -5.28 -4.71
CA GLU A 119 15.50 -6.38 -5.41
C GLU A 119 14.62 -5.91 -6.59
N ASP A 120 14.63 -4.63 -6.92
CA ASP A 120 13.78 -4.05 -7.98
C ASP A 120 12.32 -4.49 -7.85
N MET A 121 11.77 -4.39 -6.63
CA MET A 121 10.39 -4.77 -6.32
C MET A 121 9.53 -3.52 -6.08
N PRO A 122 8.76 -3.03 -7.07
CA PRO A 122 7.97 -1.82 -6.93
C PRO A 122 6.83 -1.97 -5.92
N LEU A 123 6.56 -0.85 -5.22
CA LEU A 123 5.42 -0.70 -4.33
C LEU A 123 4.19 -0.24 -5.11
N LEU A 124 3.11 -1.00 -5.03
CA LEU A 124 1.76 -0.55 -5.35
C LEU A 124 1.15 0.03 -4.06
N ALA A 125 1.20 1.35 -3.91
CA ALA A 125 0.82 2.04 -2.68
C ALA A 125 -0.71 2.16 -2.57
N PHE A 126 -1.36 1.32 -1.77
CA PHE A 126 -2.79 1.50 -1.54
C PHE A 126 -3.07 2.50 -0.42
N SER A 127 -4.25 3.13 -0.49
CA SER A 127 -4.70 4.18 0.42
C SER A 127 -3.75 5.40 0.52
N PRO A 128 -3.25 5.97 -0.59
CA PRO A 128 -2.36 7.13 -0.54
C PRO A 128 -2.99 8.35 0.13
N LEU A 129 -4.32 8.42 0.17
CA LEU A 129 -5.10 9.44 0.91
C LEU A 129 -5.57 8.97 2.30
N ALA A 130 -5.03 7.85 2.83
CA ALA A 130 -5.43 7.26 4.10
C ALA A 130 -6.96 7.15 4.24
N THR A 131 -7.62 6.55 3.23
CA THR A 131 -9.08 6.39 3.14
C THR A 131 -9.88 7.72 3.16
N GLY A 132 -9.25 8.81 2.73
CA GLY A 132 -9.82 10.15 2.64
C GLY A 132 -9.49 11.07 3.81
N LEU A 133 -8.74 10.63 4.81
CA LEU A 133 -8.28 11.48 5.92
C LEU A 133 -7.46 12.67 5.41
N LEU A 134 -6.55 12.43 4.47
CA LEU A 134 -5.67 13.47 3.92
C LEU A 134 -6.36 14.45 2.97
N SER A 135 -7.65 14.25 2.65
CA SER A 135 -8.43 15.27 1.92
C SER A 135 -8.96 16.40 2.81
N GLY A 136 -8.86 16.25 4.13
CA GLY A 136 -9.40 17.21 5.08
C GLY A 136 -10.91 17.11 5.35
N LYS A 137 -11.66 16.31 4.57
CA LYS A 137 -13.13 16.22 4.70
C LYS A 137 -13.63 15.70 6.05
N TYR A 138 -12.74 15.09 6.85
CA TYR A 138 -13.03 14.60 8.20
C TYR A 138 -12.43 15.48 9.29
N ALA A 139 -11.87 16.66 8.93
CA ALA A 139 -11.28 17.58 9.90
C ALA A 139 -12.31 17.95 11.00
N GLY A 140 -11.83 18.03 12.24
CA GLY A 140 -12.71 18.27 13.38
C GLY A 140 -13.62 17.08 13.74
N ASP A 141 -13.25 15.86 13.33
CA ASP A 141 -13.99 14.62 13.58
C ASP A 141 -15.38 14.55 12.92
N VAL A 142 -15.59 15.33 11.86
CA VAL A 142 -16.84 15.37 11.10
C VAL A 142 -17.03 14.08 10.30
N ILE A 143 -18.28 13.63 10.19
CA ILE A 143 -18.69 12.48 9.35
C ILE A 143 -19.65 12.98 8.26
N PRO A 144 -19.19 13.40 7.10
CA PRO A 144 -20.07 13.83 6.01
C PRO A 144 -20.97 12.68 5.56
N GLU A 145 -22.22 12.98 5.27
CA GLU A 145 -23.18 12.02 4.73
C GLU A 145 -22.67 11.43 3.40
N GLY A 146 -22.90 10.14 3.17
CA GLY A 146 -22.45 9.42 1.97
C GLY A 146 -20.93 9.23 1.88
N SER A 147 -20.16 9.70 2.88
CA SER A 147 -18.71 9.48 2.92
C SER A 147 -18.39 8.05 3.33
N ARG A 148 -17.14 7.60 3.04
CA ARG A 148 -16.66 6.29 3.49
C ARG A 148 -16.77 6.13 5.02
N ARG A 149 -16.61 7.21 5.77
CA ARG A 149 -16.67 7.20 7.23
C ARG A 149 -18.12 7.01 7.75
N SER A 150 -19.14 7.39 6.99
CA SER A 150 -20.53 7.09 7.35
C SER A 150 -20.86 5.58 7.25
N LEU A 151 -20.12 4.84 6.43
CA LEU A 151 -20.26 3.38 6.28
C LEU A 151 -19.29 2.61 7.18
N ASN A 152 -18.16 3.21 7.51
CA ASN A 152 -17.10 2.62 8.33
C ASN A 152 -16.53 3.72 9.26
N PRO A 153 -17.15 3.98 10.42
CA PRO A 153 -16.86 5.14 11.29
C PRO A 153 -15.41 5.22 11.77
N ASP A 154 -14.77 4.09 12.02
CA ASP A 154 -13.38 4.02 12.49
C ASP A 154 -12.35 3.94 11.34
N LEU A 155 -12.82 3.97 10.07
CA LEU A 155 -12.00 3.78 8.86
C LEU A 155 -11.06 2.58 8.97
N SER A 156 -11.58 1.48 9.50
CA SER A 156 -10.86 0.22 9.73
C SER A 156 -9.64 0.42 10.65
N GLY A 157 -9.83 1.09 11.77
CA GLY A 157 -8.83 1.31 12.82
C GLY A 157 -7.88 2.49 12.57
N ARG A 158 -8.23 3.43 11.69
CA ARG A 158 -7.43 4.65 11.45
C ARG A 158 -7.86 5.84 12.32
N ILE A 159 -9.05 5.79 12.93
CA ILE A 159 -9.50 6.85 13.83
C ILE A 159 -8.90 6.62 15.20
N THR A 160 -7.97 7.47 15.57
CA THR A 160 -7.27 7.45 16.86
C THR A 160 -7.16 8.88 17.40
N ALA A 161 -6.85 9.04 18.66
CA ALA A 161 -6.61 10.37 19.26
C ALA A 161 -5.45 11.12 18.58
N ARG A 162 -4.55 10.43 17.89
CA ARG A 162 -3.37 11.02 17.23
C ARG A 162 -3.60 11.38 15.76
N VAL A 163 -4.63 10.83 15.10
CA VAL A 163 -4.78 10.98 13.67
C VAL A 163 -5.20 12.38 13.24
N PHE A 164 -6.13 13.02 13.96
CA PHE A 164 -6.61 14.35 13.58
C PHE A 164 -5.54 15.44 13.75
N PRO A 165 -4.74 15.49 14.84
CA PRO A 165 -3.59 16.39 14.91
C PRO A 165 -2.60 16.19 13.75
N ALA A 166 -2.30 14.94 13.39
CA ALA A 166 -1.42 14.63 12.26
C ALA A 166 -2.01 15.10 10.92
N VAL A 167 -3.29 14.83 10.67
CA VAL A 167 -4.00 15.30 9.47
C VAL A 167 -3.96 16.83 9.41
N ALA A 168 -4.32 17.53 10.49
CA ALA A 168 -4.29 18.99 10.55
C ALA A 168 -2.91 19.56 10.21
N ALA A 169 -1.84 18.94 10.73
CA ALA A 169 -0.47 19.34 10.43
C ALA A 169 -0.13 19.19 8.93
N TYR A 170 -0.50 18.09 8.28
CA TYR A 170 -0.30 17.91 6.83
C TYR A 170 -1.17 18.85 5.98
N LEU A 171 -2.42 19.11 6.37
CA LEU A 171 -3.26 20.12 5.72
C LEU A 171 -2.64 21.51 5.84
N GLY A 172 -2.02 21.83 6.98
CA GLY A 172 -1.26 23.05 7.19
C GLY A 172 -0.04 23.14 6.27
N VAL A 173 0.67 22.05 5.98
CA VAL A 173 1.74 22.02 4.98
C VAL A 173 1.17 22.37 3.61
N ALA A 174 0.11 21.69 3.17
CA ALA A 174 -0.51 21.95 1.88
C ALA A 174 -0.93 23.42 1.73
N ALA A 175 -1.59 23.99 2.75
CA ALA A 175 -2.05 25.38 2.75
C ALA A 175 -0.89 26.38 2.66
N ARG A 176 0.19 26.19 3.41
CA ARG A 176 1.37 27.10 3.36
C ARG A 176 2.03 27.15 2.00
N HIS A 177 1.98 26.06 1.26
CA HIS A 177 2.60 25.96 -0.07
C HIS A 177 1.61 26.09 -1.23
N GLY A 178 0.34 26.45 -0.96
CA GLY A 178 -0.68 26.63 -1.99
C GLY A 178 -1.03 25.35 -2.77
N LEU A 179 -0.89 24.18 -2.15
CA LEU A 179 -1.14 22.88 -2.76
C LEU A 179 -2.51 22.33 -2.38
N ASP A 180 -3.15 21.61 -3.31
CA ASP A 180 -4.26 20.73 -2.95
C ASP A 180 -3.73 19.57 -2.08
N PRO A 181 -4.32 19.29 -0.91
CA PRO A 181 -3.82 18.28 0.02
C PRO A 181 -3.86 16.86 -0.55
N CYS A 182 -4.86 16.52 -1.38
CA CYS A 182 -4.92 15.21 -2.03
C CYS A 182 -3.79 15.07 -3.07
N GLN A 183 -3.57 16.10 -3.86
CA GLN A 183 -2.49 16.10 -4.85
C GLN A 183 -1.11 16.05 -4.19
N MET A 184 -0.89 16.81 -3.11
CA MET A 184 0.34 16.75 -2.33
C MET A 184 0.59 15.33 -1.78
N ALA A 185 -0.42 14.69 -1.19
CA ALA A 185 -0.29 13.36 -0.59
C ALA A 185 0.00 12.27 -1.64
N ILE A 186 -0.64 12.33 -2.82
CA ILE A 186 -0.40 11.37 -3.91
C ILE A 186 0.97 11.64 -4.55
N ALA A 187 1.32 12.91 -4.82
CA ALA A 187 2.60 13.28 -5.37
C ALA A 187 3.76 12.86 -4.44
N PHE A 188 3.59 13.00 -3.12
CA PHE A 188 4.56 12.54 -2.14
C PHE A 188 4.92 11.06 -2.31
N CYS A 189 3.95 10.17 -2.55
CA CYS A 189 4.24 8.75 -2.78
C CYS A 189 5.24 8.53 -3.93
N ARG A 190 5.21 9.40 -4.95
CA ARG A 190 6.09 9.31 -6.13
C ARG A 190 7.48 9.92 -5.92
N THR A 191 7.71 10.65 -4.83
CA THR A 191 9.02 11.25 -4.52
C THR A 191 9.94 10.32 -3.75
N ARG A 192 9.48 9.10 -3.47
CA ARG A 192 10.24 8.17 -2.64
C ARG A 192 11.44 7.58 -3.39
N PRO A 193 12.52 7.19 -2.68
CA PRO A 193 13.71 6.62 -3.30
C PRO A 193 13.51 5.21 -3.86
N PHE A 194 12.34 4.62 -3.69
CA PHE A 194 11.94 3.31 -4.21
C PHE A 194 10.81 3.43 -5.24
N PRO A 195 10.75 2.54 -6.24
CA PRO A 195 9.69 2.58 -7.25
C PRO A 195 8.30 2.46 -6.62
N THR A 196 7.44 3.46 -6.84
CA THR A 196 6.11 3.52 -6.22
C THR A 196 5.04 3.92 -7.20
N ILE A 197 3.96 3.15 -7.24
CA ILE A 197 2.75 3.42 -8.03
C ILE A 197 1.58 3.61 -7.06
N PRO A 198 1.07 4.85 -6.86
CA PRO A 198 -0.08 5.09 -6.00
C PRO A 198 -1.35 4.51 -6.63
N ILE A 199 -2.10 3.71 -5.84
CA ILE A 199 -3.42 3.20 -6.24
C ILE A 199 -4.47 4.17 -5.72
N ILE A 200 -5.08 4.92 -6.63
CA ILE A 200 -6.11 5.90 -6.32
C ILE A 200 -7.51 5.30 -6.43
N GLY A 201 -8.45 5.85 -5.66
CA GLY A 201 -9.88 5.56 -5.74
C GLY A 201 -10.67 6.85 -5.64
N ALA A 202 -11.82 6.90 -6.30
CA ALA A 202 -12.72 8.04 -6.29
C ALA A 202 -14.17 7.58 -6.35
N THR A 203 -15.08 8.33 -5.73
CA THR A 203 -16.53 8.12 -5.79
C THR A 203 -17.25 9.18 -6.63
N SER A 204 -16.52 10.19 -7.13
CA SER A 204 -17.01 11.20 -8.05
C SER A 204 -15.95 11.54 -9.11
N LEU A 205 -16.41 12.12 -10.24
CA LEU A 205 -15.52 12.59 -11.31
C LEU A 205 -14.60 13.71 -10.82
N GLU A 206 -15.06 14.56 -9.93
CA GLU A 206 -14.27 15.64 -9.34
C GLU A 206 -13.10 15.08 -8.54
N GLN A 207 -13.34 14.14 -7.62
CA GLN A 207 -12.29 13.45 -6.89
C GLN A 207 -11.30 12.75 -7.83
N LEU A 208 -11.80 12.12 -8.90
CA LEU A 208 -10.92 11.44 -9.85
C LEU A 208 -10.02 12.45 -10.58
N LYS A 209 -10.56 13.59 -11.03
CA LYS A 209 -9.80 14.67 -11.68
C LYS A 209 -8.73 15.22 -10.74
N THR A 210 -9.08 15.51 -9.48
CA THR A 210 -8.13 15.96 -8.45
C THR A 210 -6.99 14.96 -8.27
N ASN A 211 -7.33 13.68 -8.09
CA ASN A 211 -6.33 12.63 -7.87
C ASN A 211 -5.40 12.44 -9.08
N ILE A 212 -5.94 12.46 -10.30
CA ILE A 212 -5.15 12.37 -11.54
C ILE A 212 -4.24 13.59 -11.68
N GLY A 213 -4.72 14.78 -11.30
CA GLY A 213 -3.94 16.02 -11.32
C GLY A 213 -2.64 15.96 -10.54
N ALA A 214 -2.55 15.07 -9.53
CA ALA A 214 -1.31 14.82 -8.80
C ALA A 214 -0.14 14.35 -9.70
N ALA A 215 -0.43 13.79 -10.88
CA ALA A 215 0.59 13.36 -11.83
C ALA A 215 1.46 14.52 -12.34
N GLY A 216 0.89 15.73 -12.42
CA GLY A 216 1.59 16.95 -12.84
C GLY A 216 2.27 17.70 -11.66
N ILE A 217 2.10 17.27 -10.43
CA ILE A 217 2.66 17.96 -9.26
C ILE A 217 4.10 17.50 -9.00
N THR A 218 5.01 18.46 -8.94
CA THR A 218 6.37 18.27 -8.43
C THR A 218 6.48 19.00 -7.10
N LEU A 219 6.82 18.28 -6.04
CA LEU A 219 7.02 18.86 -4.71
C LEU A 219 8.42 19.47 -4.60
N SER A 220 8.51 20.73 -4.14
CA SER A 220 9.79 21.38 -3.91
C SER A 220 10.52 20.80 -2.69
N SER A 221 11.80 21.12 -2.54
CA SER A 221 12.60 20.73 -1.36
C SER A 221 11.98 21.23 -0.06
N GLU A 222 11.47 22.46 -0.05
CA GLU A 222 10.84 23.08 1.14
C GLU A 222 9.56 22.31 1.55
N VAL A 223 8.74 21.91 0.57
CA VAL A 223 7.55 21.07 0.83
C VAL A 223 7.96 19.73 1.43
N LEU A 224 8.99 19.08 0.86
CA LEU A 224 9.47 17.78 1.35
C LEU A 224 10.07 17.88 2.75
N GLU A 225 10.79 18.98 3.06
CA GLU A 225 11.31 19.25 4.40
C GLU A 225 10.18 19.44 5.42
N ASP A 226 9.14 20.21 5.09
CA ASP A 226 7.99 20.42 5.96
C ASP A 226 7.20 19.13 6.17
N ILE A 227 7.04 18.30 5.13
CA ILE A 227 6.49 16.95 5.26
C ILE A 227 7.35 16.09 6.20
N ALA A 228 8.68 16.15 6.08
CA ALA A 228 9.58 15.39 6.95
C ALA A 228 9.52 15.87 8.42
N LYS A 229 9.44 17.18 8.67
CA LYS A 229 9.23 17.75 10.01
C LYS A 229 7.89 17.27 10.59
N THR A 230 6.83 17.33 9.80
CA THR A 230 5.49 16.87 10.20
C THR A 230 5.50 15.38 10.55
N HIS A 231 6.17 14.55 9.74
CA HIS A 231 6.28 13.12 10.04
C HIS A 231 7.04 12.84 11.34
N ARG A 232 8.12 13.57 11.63
CA ARG A 232 8.84 13.42 12.89
C ARG A 232 8.01 13.82 14.11
N ALA A 233 7.15 14.84 13.97
CA ALA A 233 6.21 15.24 15.02
C ALA A 233 5.05 14.25 15.21
N HIS A 234 4.64 13.54 14.16
CA HIS A 234 3.50 12.63 14.15
C HIS A 234 3.86 11.27 13.51
N PRO A 235 4.78 10.47 14.07
CA PRO A 235 5.42 9.32 13.40
C PRO A 235 4.52 8.12 13.34
N ARG A 236 3.47 7.88 13.71
CA ARG A 236 2.54 6.73 13.64
C ARG A 236 1.20 7.13 14.21
N PRO A 237 0.38 7.88 13.48
CA PRO A 237 -0.87 8.37 14.03
C PRO A 237 -1.93 7.28 14.20
N TYR A 238 -1.78 6.10 13.55
CA TYR A 238 -2.59 4.89 13.74
C TYR A 238 -1.80 3.59 13.58
#